data_c33859bb982f05f68b4467c8725d12eb
#
_entry.id   c33859bb982f05f68b4467c8725d12eb
#
_cell.length_a   1.000
_cell.length_b   1.000
_cell.length_c   1.000
_cell.angle_alpha   90.00
_cell.angle_beta   90.00
_cell.angle_gamma   90.00
#
_symmetry.space_group_name_H-M   'P 1'
#
loop_
_entity.id
_entity.type
_entity.pdbx_description
1 polymer ?
#
loop_
_entity_poly.entity_id
_entity_poly.type
_entity_poly.pdbx_seq_one_letter_code
_entity_poly.pdbx_strand_id
1 'polypeptide(L)'
;MTKKFICPICGYVHEGTEAPERWPQCKQIVEWKEVDENAGIVFACEHIIGVAKNTDDQMKADLNAHFMGEATEVGMYLAMSRQADREGYPEIAAAFRQYAFEEAEHCAKFAELLGEVVWDTKTNLEKRMMAEAGACEDKFRIAKRAKQLDLDAIHDTVHEMAKDEARHGKGFEGLYKRYFGK
;
A
#
# COMPACT_ATOMS: atom_id res chain seq x y z
N MET A 1 4.56 6.39 -44.64
CA MET A 1 4.55 5.08 -43.99
C MET A 1 3.45 5.10 -42.94
N THR A 2 2.69 4.04 -42.83
CA THR A 2 1.65 3.92 -41.83
C THR A 2 2.32 3.70 -40.46
N LYS A 3 1.90 4.42 -39.43
CA LYS A 3 2.38 4.33 -38.07
C LYS A 3 1.27 3.76 -37.17
N LYS A 4 1.64 3.20 -36.04
CA LYS A 4 0.69 2.76 -35.01
C LYS A 4 0.78 3.70 -33.81
N PHE A 5 -0.38 4.10 -33.33
CA PHE A 5 -0.52 4.96 -32.14
C PHE A 5 -1.39 4.26 -31.13
N ILE A 6 -0.97 4.22 -29.86
CA ILE A 6 -1.69 3.58 -28.77
C ILE A 6 -2.25 4.62 -27.80
N CYS A 7 -3.49 4.42 -27.38
CA CYS A 7 -4.14 5.25 -26.35
C CYS A 7 -3.62 4.90 -24.95
N PRO A 8 -3.05 5.84 -24.18
CA PRO A 8 -2.62 5.56 -22.82
C PRO A 8 -3.78 5.36 -21.83
N ILE A 9 -5.02 5.68 -22.22
CA ILE A 9 -6.21 5.54 -21.37
C ILE A 9 -6.92 4.21 -21.57
N CYS A 10 -7.23 3.85 -22.85
CA CYS A 10 -8.05 2.67 -23.13
C CYS A 10 -7.33 1.57 -23.92
N GLY A 11 -6.05 1.76 -24.27
CA GLY A 11 -5.25 0.78 -25.02
C GLY A 11 -5.62 0.63 -26.50
N TYR A 12 -6.57 1.43 -27.02
CA TYR A 12 -6.94 1.35 -28.44
C TYR A 12 -5.75 1.68 -29.34
N VAL A 13 -5.54 0.87 -30.37
CA VAL A 13 -4.48 1.09 -31.37
C VAL A 13 -5.09 1.67 -32.66
N HIS A 14 -4.57 2.81 -33.08
CA HIS A 14 -4.90 3.43 -34.37
C HIS A 14 -3.76 3.25 -35.36
N GLU A 15 -4.07 2.83 -36.58
CA GLU A 15 -3.12 2.75 -37.68
C GLU A 15 -3.40 3.87 -38.68
N GLY A 16 -2.40 4.72 -38.93
CA GLY A 16 -2.55 5.87 -39.83
C GLY A 16 -1.23 6.58 -40.07
N THR A 17 -1.23 7.61 -40.91
CA THR A 17 -0.07 8.47 -41.14
C THR A 17 0.13 9.50 -40.03
N GLU A 18 -0.97 9.84 -39.33
CA GLU A 18 -1.03 10.80 -38.23
C GLU A 18 -1.95 10.28 -37.13
N ALA A 19 -1.70 10.74 -35.91
CA ALA A 19 -2.57 10.47 -34.75
C ALA A 19 -3.89 11.23 -34.90
N PRO A 20 -5.06 10.64 -34.63
CA PRO A 20 -6.33 11.36 -34.66
C PRO A 20 -6.42 12.35 -33.49
N GLU A 21 -7.04 13.52 -33.73
CA GLU A 21 -7.25 14.55 -32.69
C GLU A 21 -8.03 14.02 -31.47
N ARG A 22 -8.87 13.02 -31.66
CA ARG A 22 -9.70 12.43 -30.62
C ARG A 22 -9.71 10.91 -30.73
N TRP A 23 -9.55 10.23 -29.60
CA TRP A 23 -9.58 8.78 -29.54
C TRP A 23 -10.90 8.21 -30.05
N PRO A 24 -10.90 7.31 -31.04
CA PRO A 24 -12.12 6.76 -31.60
C PRO A 24 -12.98 6.01 -30.59
N GLN A 25 -12.37 5.34 -29.63
CA GLN A 25 -13.07 4.49 -28.65
C GLN A 25 -13.46 5.25 -27.38
N CYS A 26 -12.55 5.86 -26.65
CA CYS A 26 -12.83 6.51 -25.37
C CYS A 26 -13.22 8.00 -25.49
N LYS A 27 -13.16 8.59 -26.69
CA LYS A 27 -13.50 9.99 -26.99
C LYS A 27 -12.65 11.05 -26.27
N GLN A 28 -11.57 10.65 -25.60
CA GLN A 28 -10.67 11.58 -24.90
C GLN A 28 -9.72 12.27 -25.86
N ILE A 29 -9.21 13.43 -25.47
CA ILE A 29 -8.15 14.17 -26.18
C ILE A 29 -6.92 14.06 -25.29
N VAL A 30 -5.95 13.22 -25.66
CA VAL A 30 -4.71 12.98 -24.91
C VAL A 30 -3.57 12.79 -25.90
N GLU A 31 -2.35 12.97 -25.44
CA GLU A 31 -1.17 12.70 -26.24
C GLU A 31 -1.07 11.22 -26.63
N TRP A 32 -0.71 10.97 -27.87
CA TRP A 32 -0.54 9.64 -28.42
C TRP A 32 0.89 9.16 -28.21
N LYS A 33 1.04 7.86 -27.93
CA LYS A 33 2.35 7.21 -28.01
C LYS A 33 2.45 6.50 -29.36
N GLU A 34 3.46 6.83 -30.15
CA GLU A 34 3.83 6.06 -31.35
C GLU A 34 4.39 4.71 -30.91
N VAL A 35 3.91 3.63 -31.50
CA VAL A 35 4.37 2.27 -31.22
C VAL A 35 5.59 1.96 -32.08
N ASP A 36 6.72 1.71 -31.46
CA ASP A 36 7.89 1.14 -32.14
C ASP A 36 7.68 -0.38 -32.27
N GLU A 37 7.44 -0.84 -33.50
CA GLU A 37 7.24 -2.27 -33.80
C GLU A 37 8.47 -3.14 -33.45
N ASN A 38 9.66 -2.55 -33.33
CA ASN A 38 10.88 -3.24 -32.93
C ASN A 38 11.10 -3.30 -31.42
N ALA A 39 10.33 -2.55 -30.65
CA ALA A 39 10.45 -2.51 -29.18
C ALA A 39 9.84 -3.73 -28.44
N GLY A 40 9.32 -4.73 -29.17
CA GLY A 40 8.62 -5.87 -28.60
C GLY A 40 7.19 -5.55 -28.16
N ILE A 41 6.67 -6.25 -27.14
CA ILE A 41 5.31 -6.02 -26.64
C ILE A 41 5.29 -4.69 -25.85
N VAL A 42 4.48 -3.72 -26.33
CA VAL A 42 4.30 -2.42 -25.67
C VAL A 42 2.92 -2.38 -25.01
N PHE A 43 2.89 -2.09 -23.72
CA PHE A 43 1.66 -1.90 -22.95
C PHE A 43 1.26 -0.42 -22.97
N ALA A 44 -0.06 -0.13 -22.95
CA ALA A 44 -0.60 1.23 -22.98
C ALA A 44 -0.18 2.07 -21.77
N CYS A 45 -0.02 1.42 -20.62
CA CYS A 45 0.47 2.02 -19.39
C CYS A 45 1.33 1.02 -18.61
N GLU A 46 2.24 1.53 -17.83
CA GLU A 46 3.07 0.74 -16.92
C GLU A 46 2.48 0.81 -15.52
N HIS A 47 2.29 -0.37 -14.92
CA HIS A 47 1.89 -0.52 -13.52
C HIS A 47 3.10 -1.01 -12.72
N ILE A 48 4.02 -0.09 -12.44
CA ILE A 48 5.25 -0.35 -11.68
C ILE A 48 5.21 0.35 -10.34
N ILE A 49 5.91 -0.22 -9.36
CA ILE A 49 6.06 0.41 -8.04
C ILE A 49 6.77 1.75 -8.21
N GLY A 50 6.17 2.80 -7.64
CA GLY A 50 6.69 4.16 -7.69
C GLY A 50 6.41 4.91 -8.99
N VAL A 51 5.38 4.53 -9.74
CA VAL A 51 4.97 5.26 -10.97
C VAL A 51 4.66 6.73 -10.69
N ALA A 52 4.22 7.07 -9.48
CA ALA A 52 3.93 8.46 -9.06
C ALA A 52 5.17 9.28 -8.69
N LYS A 53 6.37 8.71 -8.66
CA LYS A 53 7.59 9.45 -8.23
C LYS A 53 7.88 10.70 -9.05
N ASN A 54 7.51 10.69 -10.33
CA ASN A 54 7.77 11.77 -11.27
C ASN A 54 6.55 12.69 -11.50
N THR A 55 5.49 12.54 -10.72
CA THR A 55 4.34 13.44 -10.76
C THR A 55 4.63 14.74 -9.99
N ASP A 56 3.72 15.72 -10.11
CA ASP A 56 3.80 16.96 -9.34
C ASP A 56 3.62 16.73 -7.83
N ASP A 57 4.00 17.73 -7.05
CA ASP A 57 3.99 17.62 -5.58
C ASP A 57 2.57 17.53 -5.01
N GLN A 58 1.57 18.17 -5.68
CA GLN A 58 0.18 18.07 -5.24
C GLN A 58 -0.34 16.64 -5.39
N MET A 59 -0.11 15.99 -6.54
CA MET A 59 -0.50 14.60 -6.73
C MET A 59 0.13 13.67 -5.69
N LYS A 60 1.43 13.83 -5.40
CA LYS A 60 2.10 13.05 -4.34
C LYS A 60 1.49 13.29 -2.97
N ALA A 61 1.19 14.55 -2.64
CA ALA A 61 0.56 14.90 -1.37
C ALA A 61 -0.82 14.26 -1.23
N ASP A 62 -1.65 14.30 -2.29
CA ASP A 62 -2.97 13.69 -2.30
C ASP A 62 -2.90 12.16 -2.15
N LEU A 63 -2.03 11.50 -2.90
CA LEU A 63 -1.81 10.05 -2.79
C LEU A 63 -1.33 9.65 -1.39
N ASN A 64 -0.42 10.42 -0.80
CA ASN A 64 0.07 10.14 0.55
C ASN A 64 -1.01 10.40 1.62
N ALA A 65 -1.85 11.42 1.45
CA ALA A 65 -2.97 11.68 2.36
C ALA A 65 -3.96 10.51 2.36
N HIS A 66 -4.28 9.95 1.17
CA HIS A 66 -5.10 8.75 1.05
C HIS A 66 -4.40 7.52 1.64
N PHE A 67 -3.12 7.28 1.37
CA PHE A 67 -2.36 6.21 2.00
C PHE A 67 -2.49 6.22 3.54
N MET A 68 -2.34 7.39 4.15
CA MET A 68 -2.48 7.54 5.60
C MET A 68 -3.93 7.42 6.08
N GLY A 69 -4.89 7.91 5.30
CA GLY A 69 -6.32 7.78 5.57
C GLY A 69 -6.76 6.32 5.61
N GLU A 70 -6.50 5.58 4.54
CA GLU A 70 -6.83 4.17 4.41
C GLU A 70 -6.17 3.31 5.53
N ALA A 71 -4.88 3.57 5.82
CA ALA A 71 -4.20 2.88 6.92
C ALA A 71 -4.87 3.13 8.28
N THR A 72 -5.40 4.33 8.50
CA THR A 72 -6.13 4.69 9.71
C THR A 72 -7.49 3.99 9.76
N GLU A 73 -8.22 3.95 8.64
CA GLU A 73 -9.54 3.33 8.53
C GLU A 73 -9.50 1.83 8.77
N VAL A 74 -8.44 1.12 8.36
CA VAL A 74 -8.22 -0.29 8.73
C VAL A 74 -8.35 -0.49 10.24
N GLY A 75 -7.62 0.29 11.04
CA GLY A 75 -7.64 0.20 12.50
C GLY A 75 -8.99 0.60 13.08
N MET A 76 -9.58 1.69 12.57
CA MET A 76 -10.89 2.19 13.01
C MET A 76 -11.99 1.17 12.75
N TYR A 77 -12.10 0.60 11.56
CA TYR A 77 -13.15 -0.35 11.21
C TYR A 77 -13.02 -1.66 11.97
N LEU A 78 -11.80 -2.15 12.21
CA LEU A 78 -11.60 -3.30 13.08
C LEU A 78 -12.04 -3.03 14.53
N ALA A 79 -11.79 -1.83 15.05
CA ALA A 79 -12.26 -1.44 16.39
C ALA A 79 -13.80 -1.30 16.44
N MET A 80 -14.40 -0.68 15.41
CA MET A 80 -15.86 -0.56 15.26
C MET A 80 -16.54 -1.92 15.10
N SER A 81 -15.93 -2.86 14.37
CA SER A 81 -16.40 -4.24 14.28
C SER A 81 -16.51 -4.90 15.66
N ARG A 82 -15.46 -4.78 16.48
CA ARG A 82 -15.46 -5.32 17.85
C ARG A 82 -16.53 -4.65 18.73
N GLN A 83 -16.79 -3.36 18.54
CA GLN A 83 -17.84 -2.66 19.28
C GLN A 83 -19.24 -3.14 18.86
N ALA A 84 -19.48 -3.29 17.56
CA ALA A 84 -20.75 -3.83 17.05
C ALA A 84 -21.01 -5.25 17.57
N ASP A 85 -19.98 -6.12 17.64
CA ASP A 85 -20.10 -7.45 18.24
C ASP A 85 -20.51 -7.38 19.73
N ARG A 86 -19.91 -6.48 20.52
CA ARG A 86 -20.27 -6.30 21.94
C ARG A 86 -21.69 -5.81 22.14
N GLU A 87 -22.20 -5.01 21.20
CA GLU A 87 -23.57 -4.46 21.23
C GLU A 87 -24.61 -5.43 20.64
N GLY A 88 -24.18 -6.58 20.10
CA GLY A 88 -25.08 -7.60 19.55
C GLY A 88 -25.50 -7.36 18.09
N TYR A 89 -24.70 -6.65 17.31
CA TYR A 89 -24.94 -6.39 15.89
C TYR A 89 -23.95 -7.15 14.98
N PRO A 90 -24.06 -8.50 14.88
CA PRO A 90 -23.06 -9.31 14.17
C PRO A 90 -22.95 -9.00 12.66
N GLU A 91 -24.04 -8.60 12.01
CA GLU A 91 -24.03 -8.23 10.59
C GLU A 91 -23.26 -6.93 10.37
N ILE A 92 -23.42 -5.95 11.25
CA ILE A 92 -22.66 -4.69 11.22
C ILE A 92 -21.18 -4.96 11.50
N ALA A 93 -20.89 -5.81 12.48
CA ALA A 93 -19.52 -6.22 12.80
C ALA A 93 -18.84 -6.90 11.61
N ALA A 94 -19.56 -7.78 10.91
CA ALA A 94 -19.06 -8.44 9.70
C ALA A 94 -18.77 -7.44 8.58
N ALA A 95 -19.66 -6.47 8.35
CA ALA A 95 -19.47 -5.42 7.34
C ALA A 95 -18.23 -4.57 7.62
N PHE A 96 -18.06 -4.07 8.86
CA PHE A 96 -16.87 -3.32 9.24
C PHE A 96 -15.57 -4.12 9.06
N ARG A 97 -15.59 -5.41 9.40
CA ARG A 97 -14.42 -6.29 9.22
C ARG A 97 -14.08 -6.48 7.75
N GLN A 98 -15.08 -6.67 6.90
CA GLN A 98 -14.89 -6.79 5.46
C GLN A 98 -14.29 -5.50 4.91
N TYR A 99 -14.88 -4.34 5.19
CA TYR A 99 -14.40 -3.06 4.69
C TYR A 99 -12.98 -2.74 5.18
N ALA A 100 -12.63 -3.08 6.42
CA ALA A 100 -11.25 -2.92 6.89
C ALA A 100 -10.22 -3.64 6.02
N PHE A 101 -10.54 -4.82 5.47
CA PHE A 101 -9.65 -5.52 4.52
C PHE A 101 -9.66 -4.87 3.13
N GLU A 102 -10.77 -4.29 2.69
CA GLU A 102 -10.84 -3.54 1.44
C GLU A 102 -9.98 -2.27 1.53
N GLU A 103 -10.03 -1.53 2.66
CA GLU A 103 -9.16 -0.37 2.90
C GLU A 103 -7.68 -0.75 3.01
N ALA A 104 -7.36 -1.94 3.54
CA ALA A 104 -5.98 -2.43 3.55
C ALA A 104 -5.45 -2.65 2.12
N GLU A 105 -6.28 -3.13 1.19
CA GLU A 105 -5.93 -3.27 -0.23
C GLU A 105 -5.78 -1.90 -0.92
N HIS A 106 -6.64 -0.92 -0.61
CA HIS A 106 -6.50 0.45 -1.12
C HIS A 106 -5.19 1.08 -0.62
N CYS A 107 -4.93 0.98 0.68
CA CYS A 107 -3.68 1.44 1.31
C CYS A 107 -2.45 0.82 0.61
N ALA A 108 -2.45 -0.49 0.36
CA ALA A 108 -1.36 -1.17 -0.34
C ALA A 108 -1.14 -0.61 -1.77
N LYS A 109 -2.22 -0.35 -2.52
CA LYS A 109 -2.14 0.24 -3.86
C LYS A 109 -1.56 1.66 -3.84
N PHE A 110 -1.95 2.51 -2.89
CA PHE A 110 -1.34 3.83 -2.72
C PHE A 110 0.16 3.72 -2.36
N ALA A 111 0.54 2.77 -1.50
CA ALA A 111 1.94 2.51 -1.20
C ALA A 111 2.75 2.09 -2.44
N GLU A 112 2.18 1.26 -3.31
CA GLU A 112 2.79 0.85 -4.58
C GLU A 112 2.92 2.02 -5.57
N LEU A 113 1.87 2.86 -5.72
CA LEU A 113 1.92 4.05 -6.56
C LEU A 113 3.03 5.02 -6.13
N LEU A 114 3.14 5.28 -4.84
CA LEU A 114 4.17 6.16 -4.27
C LEU A 114 5.57 5.53 -4.33
N GLY A 115 5.68 4.23 -4.06
CA GLY A 115 6.95 3.49 -4.07
C GLY A 115 7.96 3.93 -3.01
N GLU A 116 7.50 4.57 -1.92
CA GLU A 116 8.36 5.08 -0.85
C GLU A 116 8.61 4.07 0.26
N VAL A 117 7.64 3.16 0.47
CA VAL A 117 7.68 2.14 1.54
C VAL A 117 7.77 0.71 1.03
N VAL A 118 7.92 0.54 -0.28
CA VAL A 118 8.04 -0.76 -0.95
C VAL A 118 9.35 -0.81 -1.74
N TRP A 119 10.22 -1.74 -1.37
CA TRP A 119 11.51 -2.00 -2.02
C TRP A 119 11.54 -3.45 -2.53
N ASP A 120 12.70 -3.93 -2.96
CA ASP A 120 12.90 -5.36 -3.19
C ASP A 120 12.72 -6.17 -1.89
N THR A 121 12.42 -7.46 -2.04
CA THR A 121 12.07 -8.31 -0.89
C THR A 121 13.16 -8.37 0.18
N LYS A 122 14.44 -8.38 -0.23
CA LYS A 122 15.57 -8.40 0.71
C LYS A 122 15.58 -7.12 1.55
N THR A 123 15.52 -5.97 0.89
CA THR A 123 15.50 -4.65 1.52
C THR A 123 14.27 -4.48 2.41
N ASN A 124 13.08 -4.96 1.97
CA ASN A 124 11.87 -4.94 2.80
C ASN A 124 12.09 -5.70 4.12
N LEU A 125 12.66 -6.92 4.06
CA LEU A 125 12.95 -7.70 5.27
C LEU A 125 13.95 -7.00 6.19
N GLU A 126 15.04 -6.44 5.66
CA GLU A 126 16.05 -5.70 6.44
C GLU A 126 15.42 -4.51 7.17
N LYS A 127 14.66 -3.68 6.45
CA LYS A 127 14.00 -2.50 7.02
C LYS A 127 12.95 -2.87 8.05
N ARG A 128 12.16 -3.92 7.78
CA ARG A 128 11.12 -4.34 8.72
C ARG A 128 11.70 -4.94 10.00
N MET A 129 12.75 -5.77 9.94
CA MET A 129 13.44 -6.25 11.15
C MET A 129 13.84 -5.11 12.09
N MET A 130 14.44 -4.05 11.53
CA MET A 130 14.87 -2.88 12.31
C MET A 130 13.68 -2.12 12.89
N ALA A 131 12.63 -1.93 12.10
CA ALA A 131 11.43 -1.22 12.52
C ALA A 131 10.67 -1.98 13.64
N GLU A 132 10.54 -3.31 13.51
CA GLU A 132 9.92 -4.14 14.55
C GLU A 132 10.71 -4.12 15.86
N ALA A 133 12.04 -4.15 15.78
CA ALA A 133 12.88 -4.02 16.97
C ALA A 133 12.66 -2.68 17.69
N GLY A 134 12.61 -1.57 16.95
CA GLY A 134 12.33 -0.25 17.51
C GLY A 134 10.91 -0.14 18.08
N ALA A 135 9.92 -0.67 17.36
CA ALA A 135 8.52 -0.70 17.81
C ALA A 135 8.34 -1.54 19.09
N CYS A 136 9.05 -2.65 19.21
CA CYS A 136 9.07 -3.49 20.41
C CYS A 136 9.62 -2.70 21.62
N GLU A 137 10.77 -2.04 21.45
CA GLU A 137 11.39 -1.23 22.51
C GLU A 137 10.48 -0.09 22.97
N ASP A 138 9.90 0.65 22.02
CA ASP A 138 9.01 1.78 22.33
C ASP A 138 7.73 1.32 23.03
N LYS A 139 7.11 0.23 22.60
CA LYS A 139 5.93 -0.34 23.26
C LYS A 139 6.25 -0.83 24.67
N PHE A 140 7.40 -1.44 24.92
CA PHE A 140 7.84 -1.77 26.28
C PHE A 140 8.01 -0.51 27.14
N ARG A 141 8.55 0.58 26.61
CA ARG A 141 8.65 1.86 27.32
C ARG A 141 7.26 2.38 27.70
N ILE A 142 6.29 2.33 26.81
CA ILE A 142 4.90 2.75 27.06
C ILE A 142 4.28 1.84 28.14
N ALA A 143 4.39 0.52 28.02
CA ALA A 143 3.87 -0.43 28.98
C ALA A 143 4.45 -0.19 30.39
N LYS A 144 5.77 0.00 30.50
CA LYS A 144 6.43 0.34 31.76
C LYS A 144 5.87 1.63 32.36
N ARG A 145 5.65 2.66 31.53
CA ARG A 145 5.05 3.93 31.99
C ARG A 145 3.61 3.74 32.47
N ALA A 146 2.81 2.96 31.74
CA ALA A 146 1.44 2.63 32.14
C ALA A 146 1.41 1.93 33.51
N LYS A 147 2.33 1.00 33.78
CA LYS A 147 2.43 0.33 35.07
C LYS A 147 2.77 1.30 36.21
N GLN A 148 3.67 2.28 35.98
CA GLN A 148 4.00 3.32 36.94
C GLN A 148 2.82 4.23 37.29
N LEU A 149 1.82 4.29 36.43
CA LEU A 149 0.62 5.10 36.58
C LEU A 149 -0.61 4.29 37.01
N ASP A 150 -0.44 3.02 37.39
CA ASP A 150 -1.50 2.08 37.75
C ASP A 150 -2.58 1.90 36.65
N LEU A 151 -2.16 1.98 35.39
CA LEU A 151 -3.02 1.81 34.19
C LEU A 151 -2.88 0.39 33.66
N ASP A 152 -3.32 -0.62 34.41
CA ASP A 152 -3.10 -2.04 34.09
C ASP A 152 -3.65 -2.46 32.71
N ALA A 153 -4.83 -1.99 32.32
CA ALA A 153 -5.40 -2.33 31.02
C ALA A 153 -4.54 -1.82 29.85
N ILE A 154 -3.93 -0.64 29.99
CA ILE A 154 -3.00 -0.10 28.98
C ILE A 154 -1.69 -0.89 29.01
N HIS A 155 -1.16 -1.15 30.22
CA HIS A 155 0.04 -1.96 30.41
C HIS A 155 -0.10 -3.30 29.70
N ASP A 156 -1.13 -4.07 30.01
CA ASP A 156 -1.30 -5.43 29.51
C ASP A 156 -1.46 -5.45 27.98
N THR A 157 -2.28 -4.54 27.45
CA THR A 157 -2.50 -4.44 26.02
C THR A 157 -1.21 -4.10 25.25
N VAL A 158 -0.48 -3.06 25.68
CA VAL A 158 0.72 -2.61 24.99
C VAL A 158 1.89 -3.56 25.20
N HIS A 159 1.97 -4.21 26.36
CA HIS A 159 2.98 -5.22 26.64
C HIS A 159 2.84 -6.46 25.75
N GLU A 160 1.62 -6.95 25.50
CA GLU A 160 1.39 -8.04 24.55
C GLU A 160 1.73 -7.63 23.12
N MET A 161 1.35 -6.40 22.69
CA MET A 161 1.77 -5.86 21.40
C MET A 161 3.30 -5.82 21.26
N ALA A 162 4.05 -5.43 22.31
CA ALA A 162 5.50 -5.42 22.29
C ALA A 162 6.09 -6.83 22.04
N LYS A 163 5.48 -7.87 22.59
CA LYS A 163 5.87 -9.27 22.33
C LYS A 163 5.58 -9.68 20.90
N ASP A 164 4.46 -9.20 20.31
CA ASP A 164 4.14 -9.44 18.91
C ASP A 164 5.19 -8.82 17.98
N GLU A 165 5.63 -7.56 18.26
CA GLU A 165 6.69 -6.93 17.46
C GLU A 165 8.01 -7.72 17.54
N ALA A 166 8.36 -8.23 18.73
CA ALA A 166 9.53 -9.10 18.88
C ALA A 166 9.40 -10.38 18.05
N ARG A 167 8.21 -10.98 18.00
CA ARG A 167 7.92 -12.17 17.19
C ARG A 167 7.97 -11.85 15.70
N HIS A 168 7.42 -10.71 15.25
CA HIS A 168 7.48 -10.26 13.87
C HIS A 168 8.94 -10.04 13.44
N GLY A 169 9.73 -9.31 14.22
CA GLY A 169 11.13 -9.07 13.94
C GLY A 169 11.94 -10.36 13.83
N LYS A 170 11.72 -11.32 14.74
CA LYS A 170 12.35 -12.65 14.68
C LYS A 170 11.89 -13.47 13.46
N GLY A 171 10.63 -13.36 13.08
CA GLY A 171 10.10 -13.98 11.87
C GLY A 171 10.80 -13.47 10.62
N PHE A 172 10.91 -12.13 10.46
CA PHE A 172 11.63 -11.51 9.35
C PHE A 172 13.13 -11.86 9.35
N GLU A 173 13.78 -11.89 10.51
CA GLU A 173 15.18 -12.33 10.65
C GLU A 173 15.37 -13.76 10.15
N GLY A 174 14.49 -14.67 10.53
CA GLY A 174 14.53 -16.07 10.11
C GLY A 174 14.37 -16.20 8.59
N LEU A 175 13.43 -15.47 7.99
CA LEU A 175 13.23 -15.44 6.55
C LEU A 175 14.43 -14.83 5.82
N TYR A 176 14.97 -13.72 6.34
CA TYR A 176 16.16 -13.10 5.76
C TYR A 176 17.35 -14.08 5.74
N LYS A 177 17.64 -14.71 6.87
CA LYS A 177 18.72 -15.71 6.97
C LYS A 177 18.52 -16.88 6.01
N ARG A 178 17.29 -17.36 5.87
CA ARG A 178 16.97 -18.49 4.99
C ARG A 178 17.18 -18.19 3.52
N TYR A 179 16.79 -17.01 3.04
CA TYR A 179 16.77 -16.70 1.61
C TYR A 179 17.95 -15.83 1.16
N PHE A 180 18.51 -15.02 2.03
CA PHE A 180 19.52 -14.01 1.71
C PHE A 180 20.78 -14.09 2.59
N GLY A 181 20.79 -14.86 3.67
CA GLY A 181 21.94 -15.10 4.53
C GLY A 181 22.85 -16.14 3.88
N LYS A 182 23.90 -15.66 3.20
CA LYS A 182 25.04 -16.48 2.75
C LYS A 182 26.29 -16.07 3.51
#